data_0282ee9caeefcfae5aa2ab0f4abc8bd2
#
_entry.id   0282ee9caeefcfae5aa2ab0f4abc8bd2
#
_cell.length_a   1.000
_cell.length_b   1.000
_cell.length_c   1.000
_cell.angle_alpha   90.00
_cell.angle_beta   90.00
_cell.angle_gamma   90.00
#
_symmetry.space_group_name_H-M   'P 1'
#
loop_
_entity.id
_entity.type
_entity.pdbx_description
1 polymer ?
#
loop_
_entity_poly.entity_id
_entity_poly.type
_entity_poly.pdbx_seq_one_letter_code
_entity_poly.pdbx_strand_id
1 'polypeptide(L)'
;MGTWNSRGLRGSTLEDMINHSNEVYREKKLALIQKVPTPITPITIEKQTRHITLAYFDQKSTVDYIGTVQGIPVCFDAKECAVKTFPLQNVHPHQVQFMKEFEEQGGISFIIL
;
A
#
# COMPACT_ATOMS: atom_id res chain seq x y z
N MET A 1 -12.49 18.96 12.88
CA MET A 1 -12.43 17.56 12.58
C MET A 1 -12.69 17.25 11.11
N GLY A 2 -13.82 17.62 10.57
CA GLY A 2 -14.09 17.37 9.15
C GLY A 2 -13.21 18.11 8.19
N THR A 3 -12.61 19.20 8.63
CA THR A 3 -11.81 20.04 7.74
C THR A 3 -10.58 19.31 7.18
N TRP A 4 -9.88 18.60 8.04
CA TRP A 4 -8.69 17.90 7.57
C TRP A 4 -9.07 16.76 6.60
N ASN A 5 -10.22 16.18 6.81
CA ASN A 5 -10.70 15.13 5.91
C ASN A 5 -10.91 15.64 4.51
N SER A 6 -11.55 16.79 4.40
CA SER A 6 -11.93 17.29 3.08
C SER A 6 -10.75 17.80 2.29
N ARG A 7 -9.63 18.06 2.94
CA ARG A 7 -8.49 18.63 2.27
C ARG A 7 -7.30 17.70 2.22
N GLY A 8 -6.83 17.29 3.38
CA GLY A 8 -5.58 16.57 3.45
C GLY A 8 -5.66 15.17 2.87
N LEU A 9 -6.86 14.62 2.82
CA LEU A 9 -7.03 13.23 2.43
C LEU A 9 -7.61 13.06 1.03
N ARG A 10 -7.69 14.14 0.28
CA ARG A 10 -8.35 14.06 -1.01
C ARG A 10 -7.69 13.04 -1.93
N GLY A 11 -6.37 12.97 -1.95
CA GLY A 11 -5.64 12.04 -2.81
C GLY A 11 -5.45 10.68 -2.21
N SER A 12 -5.88 10.46 -0.95
CA SER A 12 -5.63 9.21 -0.25
C SER A 12 -6.88 8.65 0.42
N THR A 13 -8.06 9.07 -0.02
CA THR A 13 -9.31 8.65 0.60
C THR A 13 -9.48 7.14 0.60
N LEU A 14 -9.16 6.48 -0.51
CA LEU A 14 -9.26 5.03 -0.60
C LEU A 14 -8.31 4.35 0.38
N GLU A 15 -7.08 4.82 0.47
CA GLU A 15 -6.12 4.28 1.43
C GLU A 15 -6.59 4.46 2.85
N ASP A 16 -7.16 5.61 3.18
CA ASP A 16 -7.67 5.85 4.52
C ASP A 16 -8.78 4.88 4.88
N MET A 17 -9.68 4.61 3.95
CA MET A 17 -10.75 3.65 4.17
C MET A 17 -10.19 2.25 4.38
N ILE A 18 -9.21 1.86 3.58
CA ILE A 18 -8.58 0.55 3.71
C ILE A 18 -7.85 0.44 5.03
N ASN A 19 -7.10 1.47 5.40
CA ASN A 19 -6.35 1.47 6.66
C ASN A 19 -7.28 1.34 7.85
N HIS A 20 -8.40 2.04 7.81
CA HIS A 20 -9.39 1.93 8.88
C HIS A 20 -9.99 0.52 8.96
N SER A 21 -10.35 -0.04 7.81
CA SER A 21 -10.88 -1.39 7.76
C SER A 21 -9.87 -2.41 8.27
N ASN A 22 -8.60 -2.22 7.93
CA ASN A 22 -7.55 -3.13 8.39
C ASN A 22 -7.40 -3.09 9.90
N GLU A 23 -7.57 -1.92 10.51
CA GLU A 23 -7.53 -1.82 11.97
C GLU A 23 -8.70 -2.56 12.62
N VAL A 24 -9.90 -2.43 12.05
CA VAL A 24 -11.07 -3.13 12.55
C VAL A 24 -10.87 -4.64 12.44
N TYR A 25 -10.37 -5.11 11.30
CA TYR A 25 -10.12 -6.54 11.12
C TYR A 25 -9.09 -7.07 12.10
N ARG A 26 -8.06 -6.27 12.36
CA ARG A 26 -7.02 -6.66 13.32
C ARG A 26 -7.61 -6.80 14.72
N GLU A 27 -8.43 -5.83 15.13
CA GLU A 27 -9.06 -5.87 16.44
C GLU A 27 -9.99 -7.06 16.60
N LYS A 28 -10.69 -7.41 15.53
CA LYS A 28 -11.61 -8.56 15.54
C LYS A 28 -10.89 -9.87 15.25
N LYS A 29 -9.60 -9.84 15.03
CA LYS A 29 -8.78 -11.03 14.74
C LYS A 29 -9.24 -11.75 13.47
N LEU A 30 -9.73 -10.99 12.50
CA LEU A 30 -10.14 -11.52 11.20
C LEU A 30 -9.02 -11.50 10.18
N ALA A 31 -8.16 -10.51 10.27
CA ALA A 31 -7.06 -10.36 9.32
C ALA A 31 -5.96 -9.51 9.94
N LEU A 32 -4.76 -9.68 9.47
CA LEU A 32 -3.63 -8.82 9.82
C LEU A 32 -3.01 -8.35 8.52
N ILE A 33 -3.30 -7.11 8.17
CA ILE A 33 -2.85 -6.50 6.92
C ILE A 33 -1.96 -5.32 7.27
N GLN A 34 -0.82 -5.23 6.63
CA GLN A 34 0.12 -4.15 6.87
C GLN A 34 0.33 -3.36 5.59
N LYS A 35 0.34 -2.04 5.72
CA LYS A 35 0.70 -1.18 4.60
C LYS A 35 2.21 -1.28 4.39
N VAL A 36 2.61 -1.48 3.14
CA VAL A 36 4.02 -1.52 2.77
C VAL A 36 4.48 -0.09 2.55
N PRO A 37 5.45 0.40 3.32
CA PRO A 37 5.91 1.77 3.15
C PRO A 37 6.63 1.95 1.83
N THR A 38 6.58 3.17 1.31
CA THR A 38 7.30 3.51 0.10
C THR A 38 8.80 3.41 0.39
N PRO A 39 9.54 2.60 -0.37
CA PRO A 39 10.97 2.45 -0.11
C PRO A 39 11.72 3.70 -0.53
N ILE A 40 12.64 4.12 0.34
CA ILE A 40 13.53 5.24 0.05
C ILE A 40 14.97 4.84 0.38
N THR A 41 15.90 5.48 -0.32
CA THR A 41 17.32 5.28 -0.03
C THR A 41 17.88 6.61 0.45
N PRO A 42 18.33 6.70 1.71
CA PRO A 42 18.89 7.94 2.22
C PRO A 42 20.26 8.21 1.63
N ILE A 43 20.51 9.46 1.26
CA ILE A 43 21.81 9.90 0.76
C ILE A 43 22.54 10.64 1.86
N THR A 44 21.84 11.54 2.56
CA THR A 44 22.42 12.34 3.61
C THR A 44 21.60 12.19 4.89
N ILE A 45 22.28 11.86 5.97
CA ILE A 45 21.65 11.70 7.28
C ILE A 45 22.33 12.67 8.24
N GLU A 46 21.52 13.46 8.95
CA GLU A 46 22.01 14.32 10.00
C GLU A 46 22.38 13.48 11.21
N LYS A 47 23.66 13.49 11.60
CA LYS A 47 24.16 12.54 12.59
C LYS A 47 23.59 12.78 13.98
N GLN A 48 23.41 14.04 14.36
CA GLN A 48 22.96 14.36 15.71
C GLN A 48 21.48 14.10 15.91
N THR A 49 20.67 14.52 14.96
CA THR A 49 19.23 14.35 15.05
C THR A 49 18.74 13.06 14.42
N ARG A 50 19.59 12.43 13.61
CA ARG A 50 19.26 11.23 12.87
C ARG A 50 18.15 11.44 11.83
N HIS A 51 17.97 12.69 11.41
CA HIS A 51 17.02 13.00 10.36
C HIS A 51 17.65 12.79 8.99
N ILE A 52 16.85 12.31 8.06
CA ILE A 52 17.28 12.18 6.68
C ILE A 52 17.05 13.52 6.00
N THR A 53 18.12 14.12 5.50
CA THR A 53 18.02 15.43 4.84
C THR A 53 17.98 15.31 3.32
N LEU A 54 18.36 14.16 2.78
CA LEU A 54 18.29 13.92 1.34
C LEU A 54 18.12 12.43 1.11
N ALA A 55 17.13 12.06 0.28
CA ALA A 55 16.86 10.68 -0.06
C ALA A 55 16.19 10.64 -1.43
N TYR A 56 16.17 9.47 -2.03
CA TYR A 56 15.40 9.27 -3.25
C TYR A 56 14.52 8.04 -3.10
N PHE A 57 13.42 8.01 -3.86
CA PHE A 57 12.51 6.88 -3.86
C PHE A 57 13.10 5.74 -4.68
N ASP A 58 13.06 4.55 -4.13
CA ASP A 58 13.39 3.36 -4.91
C ASP A 58 12.28 3.14 -5.93
N GLN A 59 12.68 2.69 -7.12
CA GLN A 59 11.72 2.52 -8.20
C GLN A 59 10.95 1.21 -8.13
N LYS A 60 11.39 0.28 -7.30
CA LYS A 60 10.80 -1.06 -7.28
C LYS A 60 9.99 -1.32 -6.03
N SER A 61 8.95 -0.51 -5.83
CA SER A 61 7.95 -0.87 -4.84
C SER A 61 7.09 -2.00 -5.42
N THR A 62 6.65 -2.90 -4.55
CA THR A 62 5.85 -4.04 -5.00
C THR A 62 4.36 -3.75 -4.93
N VAL A 63 3.76 -3.98 -3.76
CA VAL A 63 2.34 -3.75 -3.56
C VAL A 63 2.16 -2.84 -2.36
N ASP A 64 0.96 -2.25 -2.24
CA ASP A 64 0.69 -1.32 -1.15
C ASP A 64 0.42 -2.03 0.17
N TYR A 65 -0.14 -3.23 0.13
CA TYR A 65 -0.56 -3.95 1.33
C TYR A 65 -0.21 -5.42 1.23
N ILE A 66 0.17 -5.99 2.38
CA ILE A 66 0.48 -7.40 2.46
C ILE A 66 0.07 -7.90 3.85
N GLY A 67 -0.41 -9.13 3.92
CA GLY A 67 -0.80 -9.69 5.20
C GLY A 67 -1.38 -11.07 5.09
N THR A 68 -2.22 -11.41 6.07
CA THR A 68 -2.85 -12.72 6.11
C THR A 68 -4.28 -12.60 6.59
N VAL A 69 -5.16 -13.39 6.00
CA VAL A 69 -6.57 -13.45 6.37
C VAL A 69 -6.89 -14.91 6.71
N GLN A 70 -7.08 -15.18 8.00
CA GLN A 70 -7.43 -16.53 8.48
C GLN A 70 -6.47 -17.58 7.94
N GLY A 71 -5.17 -17.27 7.98
CA GLY A 71 -4.14 -18.20 7.54
C GLY A 71 -3.83 -18.15 6.05
N ILE A 72 -4.53 -17.34 5.27
CA ILE A 72 -4.31 -17.22 3.84
C ILE A 72 -3.50 -15.95 3.55
N PRO A 73 -2.32 -16.06 2.94
CA PRO A 73 -1.55 -14.86 2.58
C PRO A 73 -2.28 -14.04 1.54
N VAL A 74 -2.29 -12.72 1.71
CA VAL A 74 -2.90 -11.82 0.75
C VAL A 74 -1.98 -10.63 0.48
N CYS A 75 -2.04 -10.11 -0.71
CA CYS A 75 -1.41 -8.84 -1.03
C CYS A 75 -2.27 -8.09 -2.03
N PHE A 76 -2.24 -6.78 -1.99
CA PHE A 76 -3.06 -6.02 -2.91
C PHE A 76 -2.55 -4.59 -3.05
N ASP A 77 -3.00 -3.97 -4.12
CA ASP A 77 -2.73 -2.57 -4.41
C ASP A 77 -4.04 -1.82 -4.36
N ALA A 78 -3.97 -0.54 -3.98
CA ALA A 78 -5.12 0.34 -3.98
C ALA A 78 -4.91 1.39 -5.07
N LYS A 79 -5.86 1.47 -5.99
CA LYS A 79 -5.80 2.42 -7.09
C LYS A 79 -7.08 3.23 -7.10
N GLU A 80 -6.98 4.55 -6.92
CA GLU A 80 -8.15 5.39 -7.07
C GLU A 80 -8.39 5.65 -8.54
N CYS A 81 -9.65 5.54 -8.94
CA CYS A 81 -10.03 5.72 -10.33
C CYS A 81 -11.28 6.58 -10.37
N ALA A 82 -11.16 7.80 -10.92
CA ALA A 82 -12.27 8.75 -11.00
C ALA A 82 -13.15 8.49 -12.20
N VAL A 83 -12.77 7.61 -13.10
CA VAL A 83 -13.53 7.30 -14.31
C VAL A 83 -13.95 5.85 -14.29
N LYS A 84 -14.92 5.50 -15.16
CA LYS A 84 -15.46 4.15 -15.18
C LYS A 84 -14.46 3.11 -15.67
N THR A 85 -13.56 3.51 -16.54
CA THR A 85 -12.57 2.58 -17.11
C THR A 85 -11.22 2.83 -16.46
N PHE A 86 -10.67 1.80 -15.82
CA PHE A 86 -9.36 1.88 -15.20
C PHE A 86 -8.28 1.63 -16.25
N PRO A 87 -7.34 2.57 -16.45
CA PRO A 87 -6.26 2.35 -17.42
C PRO A 87 -5.29 1.27 -16.92
N LEU A 88 -5.10 0.24 -17.73
CA LEU A 88 -4.22 -0.88 -17.35
C LEU A 88 -2.76 -0.45 -17.19
N GLN A 89 -2.35 0.60 -17.87
CA GLN A 89 -0.99 1.09 -17.72
C GLN A 89 -0.70 1.63 -16.32
N ASN A 90 -1.72 1.83 -15.49
CA ASN A 90 -1.52 2.23 -14.10
C ASN A 90 -1.11 1.06 -13.22
N VAL A 91 -1.12 -0.15 -13.75
CA VAL A 91 -0.62 -1.33 -13.05
C VAL A 91 0.77 -1.62 -13.62
N HIS A 92 1.79 -1.44 -12.81
CA HIS A 92 3.16 -1.55 -13.28
C HIS A 92 3.60 -3.01 -13.43
N PRO A 93 4.45 -3.32 -14.43
CA PRO A 93 4.88 -4.71 -14.65
C PRO A 93 5.51 -5.37 -13.42
N HIS A 94 6.28 -4.63 -12.64
CA HIS A 94 6.91 -5.22 -11.45
C HIS A 94 5.88 -5.57 -10.37
N GLN A 95 4.77 -4.84 -10.32
CA GLN A 95 3.68 -5.19 -9.40
C GLN A 95 3.00 -6.48 -9.84
N VAL A 96 2.74 -6.60 -11.15
CA VAL A 96 2.13 -7.82 -11.70
C VAL A 96 3.04 -9.01 -11.46
N GLN A 97 4.34 -8.85 -11.66
CA GLN A 97 5.29 -9.93 -11.45
C GLN A 97 5.30 -10.36 -9.98
N PHE A 98 5.31 -9.42 -9.05
CA PHE A 98 5.27 -9.74 -7.64
C PHE A 98 3.99 -10.50 -7.28
N MET A 99 2.86 -10.01 -7.77
CA MET A 99 1.56 -10.65 -7.49
C MET A 99 1.52 -12.07 -8.03
N LYS A 100 2.06 -12.28 -9.21
CA LYS A 100 2.11 -13.62 -9.80
C LYS A 100 2.96 -14.56 -8.95
N GLU A 101 4.12 -14.12 -8.54
CA GLU A 101 4.99 -14.94 -7.69
C GLU A 101 4.36 -15.19 -6.33
N PHE A 102 3.63 -14.21 -5.82
CA PHE A 102 2.93 -14.36 -4.56
C PHE A 102 1.87 -15.45 -4.66
N GLU A 103 1.14 -15.48 -5.77
CA GLU A 103 0.13 -16.52 -6.00
C GLU A 103 0.75 -17.90 -6.18
N GLU A 104 1.93 -17.95 -6.78
CA GLU A 104 2.66 -19.21 -6.92
C GLU A 104 3.03 -19.79 -5.57
N GLN A 105 3.17 -18.96 -4.54
CA GLN A 105 3.43 -19.40 -3.17
C GLN A 105 2.15 -19.69 -2.40
N GLY A 106 1.00 -19.70 -3.06
CA GLY A 106 -0.26 -20.05 -2.42
C GLY A 106 -1.04 -18.87 -1.87
N GLY A 107 -0.62 -17.66 -2.14
CA GLY A 107 -1.34 -16.48 -1.70
C GLY A 107 -2.40 -16.01 -2.67
N ILE A 108 -3.11 -14.97 -2.26
CA ILE A 108 -4.13 -14.32 -3.09
C ILE A 108 -3.69 -12.88 -3.32
N SER A 109 -3.74 -12.43 -4.56
CA SER A 109 -3.42 -11.05 -4.89
C SER A 109 -4.55 -10.41 -5.67
N PHE A 110 -4.74 -9.11 -5.48
CA PHE A 110 -5.83 -8.39 -6.15
C PHE A 110 -5.56 -6.88 -6.12
N ILE A 111 -6.43 -6.16 -6.80
CA ILE A 111 -6.37 -4.69 -6.83
C ILE A 111 -7.73 -4.18 -6.38
N ILE A 112 -7.72 -3.20 -5.48
CA ILE A 112 -8.92 -2.50 -5.05
C ILE A 112 -9.00 -1.20 -5.83
N LEU A 113 -10.13 -0.99 -6.48
CA LEU A 113 -10.38 0.24 -7.25
C LEU A 113 -11.40 1.13 -6.55
#